data_e1ab3ebcac1eac45800fba96fbd861e3
#
_entry.id   e1ab3ebcac1eac45800fba96fbd861e3
#
_cell.length_a   1.000
_cell.length_b   1.000
_cell.length_c   1.000
_cell.angle_alpha   90.00
_cell.angle_beta   90.00
_cell.angle_gamma   90.00
#
_symmetry.space_group_name_H-M   'P 1'
#
loop_
_entity.id
_entity.type
_entity.pdbx_description
1 polymer ?
#
loop_
_entity_poly.entity_id
_entity_poly.type
_entity_poly.pdbx_seq_one_letter_code
_entity_poly.pdbx_strand_id
1 'polypeptide(L)'
;ELEAALAADSDRPAVHLVARPGEISAEELALVTGNEEGRFSPYAVYMESGDPGQLEPVRQGLAAVQDEGSQLIARAVCEAPVEGEDTGRWLDLCAGPGGKAALMGALARIDSAHVDAVEVSPHRAALIEKTVSDLPVDVHVADGRNPGVGQGFDRVLVAAPCSGLGALRR
;
A
#
# COMPACT_ATOMS: atom_id res chain seq x y z
N GLU A 1 28.88 3.86 16.03
CA GLU A 1 27.53 4.26 15.50
C GLU A 1 27.46 4.14 13.97
N LEU A 2 28.42 4.74 13.19
CA LEU A 2 28.41 4.67 11.73
C LEU A 2 28.53 3.24 11.19
N GLU A 3 29.45 2.44 11.75
CA GLU A 3 29.64 1.03 11.37
C GLU A 3 28.38 0.19 11.64
N ALA A 4 27.71 0.43 12.77
CA ALA A 4 26.48 -0.26 13.12
C ALA A 4 25.32 0.14 12.19
N ALA A 5 25.24 1.41 11.79
CA ALA A 5 24.26 1.88 10.82
C ALA A 5 24.50 1.28 9.43
N LEU A 6 25.77 1.23 8.97
CA LEU A 6 26.13 0.62 7.68
C LEU A 6 25.89 -0.89 7.67
N ALA A 7 26.12 -1.57 8.80
CA ALA A 7 25.83 -2.99 8.94
C ALA A 7 24.31 -3.24 8.86
N ALA A 8 23.50 -2.47 9.60
CA ALA A 8 22.03 -2.56 9.55
C ALA A 8 21.46 -2.26 8.15
N ASP A 9 22.06 -1.30 7.43
CA ASP A 9 21.67 -0.97 6.05
C ASP A 9 22.00 -2.10 5.05
N SER A 10 22.92 -2.98 5.40
CA SER A 10 23.35 -4.13 4.60
C SER A 10 22.62 -5.43 4.95
N ASP A 11 21.89 -5.47 6.05
CA ASP A 11 21.13 -6.63 6.46
C ASP A 11 19.97 -6.90 5.49
N ARG A 12 19.56 -8.17 5.41
CA ARG A 12 18.39 -8.54 4.59
C ARG A 12 17.14 -7.94 5.25
N PRO A 13 16.36 -7.09 4.53
CA PRO A 13 15.15 -6.52 5.09
C PRO A 13 14.14 -7.63 5.44
N ALA A 14 13.42 -7.43 6.54
CA ALA A 14 12.30 -8.29 6.88
C ALA A 14 11.22 -8.19 5.80
N VAL A 15 10.56 -9.30 5.49
CA VAL A 15 9.41 -9.32 4.60
C VAL A 15 8.18 -9.00 5.43
N HIS A 16 7.45 -7.95 5.05
CA HIS A 16 6.20 -7.60 5.68
C HIS A 16 5.04 -7.96 4.77
N LEU A 17 4.01 -8.53 5.36
CA LEU A 17 2.71 -8.73 4.72
C LEU A 17 1.76 -7.65 5.20
N VAL A 18 0.80 -7.31 4.35
CA VAL A 18 -0.36 -6.49 4.71
C VAL A 18 -1.62 -7.34 4.65
N ALA A 19 -2.35 -7.42 5.74
CA ALA A 19 -3.70 -7.97 5.77
C ALA A 19 -4.65 -6.97 5.08
N ARG A 20 -5.56 -7.45 4.23
CA ARG A 20 -6.52 -6.60 3.52
C ARG A 20 -7.65 -6.20 4.47
N PRO A 21 -7.81 -4.90 4.81
CA PRO A 21 -8.91 -4.44 5.64
C PRO A 21 -10.28 -4.88 5.10
N GLY A 22 -11.13 -5.38 6.00
CA GLY A 22 -12.45 -5.89 5.65
C GLY A 22 -12.51 -7.33 5.14
N GLU A 23 -11.35 -7.97 4.89
CA GLU A 23 -11.26 -9.37 4.44
C GLU A 23 -10.59 -10.27 5.49
N ILE A 24 -9.46 -9.85 6.04
CA ILE A 24 -8.71 -10.58 7.07
C ILE A 24 -8.05 -9.59 8.02
N SER A 25 -7.98 -9.91 9.32
CA SER A 25 -7.21 -9.13 10.29
C SER A 25 -5.73 -9.52 10.28
N ALA A 26 -4.86 -8.65 10.84
CA ALA A 26 -3.46 -9.01 11.02
C ALA A 26 -3.30 -10.20 11.98
N GLU A 27 -4.10 -10.27 13.05
CA GLU A 27 -4.12 -11.38 13.99
C GLU A 27 -4.44 -12.71 13.30
N GLU A 28 -5.52 -12.73 12.49
CA GLU A 28 -5.90 -13.94 11.72
C GLU A 28 -4.82 -14.31 10.71
N LEU A 29 -4.27 -13.32 9.98
CA LEU A 29 -3.19 -13.55 9.02
C LEU A 29 -1.95 -14.11 9.71
N ALA A 30 -1.54 -13.55 10.85
CA ALA A 30 -0.42 -14.03 11.65
C ALA A 30 -0.65 -15.48 12.09
N LEU A 31 -1.84 -15.79 12.61
CA LEU A 31 -2.21 -17.12 13.08
C LEU A 31 -2.16 -18.16 11.95
N VAL A 32 -2.79 -17.90 10.80
CA VAL A 32 -2.90 -18.88 9.70
C VAL A 32 -1.58 -19.06 8.94
N THR A 33 -0.67 -18.09 9.03
CA THR A 33 0.64 -18.16 8.39
C THR A 33 1.77 -18.58 9.34
N GLY A 34 1.49 -18.65 10.65
CA GLY A 34 2.48 -18.97 11.68
C GLY A 34 3.53 -17.87 11.86
N ASN A 35 3.15 -16.62 11.63
CA ASN A 35 3.99 -15.44 11.70
C ASN A 35 3.56 -14.52 12.86
N GLU A 36 4.24 -13.39 13.06
CA GLU A 36 3.95 -12.42 14.10
C GLU A 36 3.30 -11.14 13.52
N GLU A 37 2.40 -10.53 14.29
CA GLU A 37 1.83 -9.23 13.93
C GLU A 37 2.91 -8.14 13.88
N GLY A 38 2.73 -7.16 13.01
CA GLY A 38 3.57 -5.98 12.92
C GLY A 38 3.46 -5.08 14.14
N ARG A 39 4.45 -4.20 14.32
CA ARG A 39 4.56 -3.35 15.52
C ARG A 39 3.80 -2.04 15.39
N PHE A 40 3.64 -1.52 14.19
CA PHE A 40 3.20 -0.15 13.96
C PHE A 40 1.93 -0.07 13.13
N SER A 41 1.79 -0.88 12.08
CA SER A 41 0.58 -0.96 11.28
C SER A 41 -0.36 -2.04 11.82
N PRO A 42 -1.66 -1.73 12.02
CA PRO A 42 -2.63 -2.73 12.46
C PRO A 42 -2.94 -3.78 11.38
N TYR A 43 -2.34 -3.65 10.21
CA TYR A 43 -2.49 -4.58 9.08
C TYR A 43 -1.22 -5.38 8.80
N ALA A 44 -0.11 -5.07 9.49
CA ALA A 44 1.18 -5.69 9.22
C ALA A 44 1.33 -7.06 9.89
N VAL A 45 1.99 -7.97 9.16
CA VAL A 45 2.50 -9.23 9.69
C VAL A 45 3.94 -9.40 9.22
N TYR A 46 4.83 -9.76 10.15
CA TYR A 46 6.25 -9.98 9.88
C TYR A 46 6.49 -11.44 9.50
N MET A 47 6.98 -11.63 8.31
CA MET A 47 7.32 -12.96 7.81
C MET A 47 8.79 -13.26 8.10
N GLU A 48 9.06 -14.25 8.95
CA GLU A 48 10.43 -14.62 9.32
C GLU A 48 11.18 -15.31 8.18
N SER A 49 10.48 -16.16 7.42
CA SER A 49 11.11 -16.95 6.36
C SER A 49 10.08 -17.49 5.36
N GLY A 50 10.57 -17.99 4.24
CA GLY A 50 9.74 -18.63 3.22
C GLY A 50 9.44 -17.72 2.03
N ASP A 51 8.58 -18.20 1.14
CA ASP A 51 8.11 -17.47 -0.05
C ASP A 51 6.68 -16.97 0.19
N PRO A 52 6.47 -15.64 0.27
CA PRO A 52 5.12 -15.08 0.46
C PRO A 52 4.12 -15.55 -0.59
N GLY A 53 4.58 -15.80 -1.82
CA GLY A 53 3.72 -16.26 -2.92
C GLY A 53 3.13 -17.66 -2.71
N GLN A 54 3.66 -18.45 -1.77
CA GLN A 54 3.13 -19.75 -1.41
C GLN A 54 2.06 -19.70 -0.31
N LEU A 55 1.91 -18.55 0.35
CA LEU A 55 0.91 -18.39 1.41
C LEU A 55 -0.50 -18.32 0.80
N GLU A 56 -1.40 -19.14 1.31
CA GLU A 56 -2.77 -19.22 0.81
C GLU A 56 -3.51 -17.85 0.90
N PRO A 57 -3.42 -17.05 1.99
CA PRO A 57 -4.04 -15.73 2.03
C PRO A 57 -3.52 -14.78 0.95
N VAL A 58 -2.23 -14.87 0.58
CA VAL A 58 -1.65 -14.06 -0.50
C VAL A 58 -2.18 -14.51 -1.87
N ARG A 59 -2.27 -15.81 -2.10
CA ARG A 59 -2.81 -16.38 -3.34
C ARG A 59 -4.30 -16.06 -3.54
N GLN A 60 -5.05 -15.98 -2.47
CA GLN A 60 -6.46 -15.61 -2.46
C GLN A 60 -6.71 -14.09 -2.51
N GLY A 61 -5.65 -13.26 -2.45
CA GLY A 61 -5.78 -11.81 -2.45
C GLY A 61 -6.24 -11.21 -1.13
N LEU A 62 -6.30 -12.00 -0.05
CA LEU A 62 -6.62 -11.53 1.31
C LEU A 62 -5.46 -10.79 1.98
N ALA A 63 -4.25 -11.04 1.49
CA ALA A 63 -3.03 -10.38 1.94
C ALA A 63 -2.08 -10.13 0.76
N ALA A 64 -1.11 -9.24 0.96
CA ALA A 64 -0.07 -8.95 -0.04
C ALA A 64 1.28 -8.67 0.65
N VAL A 65 2.35 -8.66 -0.13
CA VAL A 65 3.65 -8.18 0.34
C VAL A 65 3.67 -6.65 0.27
N GLN A 66 3.81 -6.01 1.41
CA GLN A 66 3.95 -4.56 1.50
C GLN A 66 4.73 -4.19 2.75
N ASP A 67 5.77 -3.38 2.56
CA ASP A 67 6.54 -2.81 3.67
C ASP A 67 5.65 -2.04 4.66
N GLU A 68 5.88 -2.24 5.96
CA GLU A 68 5.06 -1.67 7.01
C GLU A 68 5.05 -0.13 6.98
N GLY A 69 6.19 0.50 6.67
CA GLY A 69 6.24 1.95 6.48
C GLY A 69 5.36 2.44 5.33
N SER A 70 5.27 1.67 4.24
CA SER A 70 4.35 1.95 3.14
C SER A 70 2.88 1.81 3.53
N GLN A 71 2.55 0.86 4.42
CA GLN A 71 1.21 0.71 4.98
C GLN A 71 0.84 1.92 5.84
N LEU A 72 1.76 2.37 6.71
CA LEU A 72 1.56 3.55 7.56
C LEU A 72 1.34 4.83 6.75
N ILE A 73 2.05 5.00 5.64
CA ILE A 73 1.87 6.15 4.73
C ILE A 73 0.46 6.14 4.12
N ALA A 74 0.02 5.02 3.58
CA ALA A 74 -1.32 4.90 3.00
C ALA A 74 -2.41 5.14 4.05
N ARG A 75 -2.28 4.52 5.23
CA ARG A 75 -3.19 4.71 6.36
C ARG A 75 -3.25 6.16 6.83
N ALA A 76 -2.09 6.82 6.97
CA ALA A 76 -2.03 8.23 7.41
C ALA A 76 -2.80 9.17 6.48
N VAL A 77 -2.78 8.91 5.17
CA VAL A 77 -3.60 9.68 4.20
C VAL A 77 -5.07 9.40 4.40
N CYS A 78 -5.48 8.13 4.53
CA CYS A 78 -6.89 7.76 4.70
C CYS A 78 -7.49 8.28 6.01
N GLU A 79 -6.70 8.36 7.08
CA GLU A 79 -7.13 8.81 8.41
C GLU A 79 -6.90 10.32 8.65
N ALA A 80 -6.28 11.02 7.71
CA ALA A 80 -6.03 12.45 7.86
C ALA A 80 -7.36 13.22 7.99
N PRO A 81 -7.48 14.16 8.94
CA PRO A 81 -8.67 14.99 9.06
C PRO A 81 -8.84 15.87 7.82
N VAL A 82 -10.08 15.99 7.36
CA VAL A 82 -10.46 16.83 6.22
C VAL A 82 -11.10 18.12 6.74
N GLU A 83 -10.71 19.27 6.15
CA GLU A 83 -11.39 20.52 6.43
C GLU A 83 -12.68 20.61 5.61
N GLY A 84 -13.82 20.62 6.29
CA GLY A 84 -15.14 20.70 5.66
C GLY A 84 -15.80 19.33 5.49
N GLU A 85 -16.60 19.18 4.43
CA GLU A 85 -17.29 17.94 4.11
C GLU A 85 -16.32 16.94 3.45
N ASP A 86 -16.24 15.74 3.98
CA ASP A 86 -15.52 14.63 3.36
C ASP A 86 -16.45 13.98 2.31
N THR A 87 -16.13 14.16 1.06
CA THR A 87 -16.93 13.63 -0.06
C THR A 87 -16.49 12.23 -0.48
N GLY A 88 -15.48 11.68 0.18
CA GLY A 88 -14.96 10.34 -0.10
C GLY A 88 -14.16 10.24 -1.41
N ARG A 89 -13.64 11.34 -1.94
CA ARG A 89 -12.82 11.35 -3.16
C ARG A 89 -11.35 11.39 -2.83
N TRP A 90 -10.65 10.29 -3.09
CA TRP A 90 -9.23 10.12 -2.76
C TRP A 90 -8.39 9.95 -4.03
N LEU A 91 -7.13 10.34 -3.97
CA LEU A 91 -6.19 10.27 -5.09
C LEU A 91 -4.86 9.65 -4.65
N ASP A 92 -4.37 8.65 -5.39
CA ASP A 92 -2.97 8.20 -5.37
C ASP A 92 -2.29 8.62 -6.68
N LEU A 93 -1.52 9.71 -6.66
CA LEU A 93 -1.01 10.37 -7.86
C LEU A 93 0.19 9.65 -8.51
N CYS A 94 0.87 8.75 -7.80
CA CYS A 94 1.99 7.96 -8.30
C CYS A 94 1.85 6.51 -7.81
N ALA A 95 0.77 5.84 -8.22
CA ALA A 95 0.24 4.64 -7.59
C ALA A 95 1.08 3.36 -7.81
N GLY A 96 1.94 3.31 -8.82
CA GLY A 96 2.71 2.10 -9.13
C GLY A 96 3.72 1.68 -8.05
N PRO A 97 3.82 0.41 -7.73
CA PRO A 97 3.20 -0.77 -8.35
C PRO A 97 1.82 -1.18 -7.81
N GLY A 98 1.14 -0.38 -6.96
CA GLY A 98 -0.24 -0.60 -6.55
C GLY A 98 -0.47 -0.94 -5.07
N GLY A 99 0.57 -1.20 -4.30
CA GLY A 99 0.40 -1.62 -2.90
C GLY A 99 -0.32 -0.58 -2.02
N LYS A 100 0.02 0.71 -2.17
CA LYS A 100 -0.67 1.80 -1.44
C LYS A 100 -2.08 2.02 -1.96
N ALA A 101 -2.26 2.04 -3.29
CA ALA A 101 -3.59 2.14 -3.90
C ALA A 101 -4.52 1.00 -3.46
N ALA A 102 -4.03 -0.23 -3.34
CA ALA A 102 -4.80 -1.37 -2.87
C ALA A 102 -5.22 -1.23 -1.40
N LEU A 103 -4.31 -0.79 -0.52
CA LEU A 103 -4.64 -0.55 0.89
C LEU A 103 -5.62 0.62 1.03
N MET A 104 -5.40 1.72 0.31
CA MET A 104 -6.34 2.85 0.26
C MET A 104 -7.71 2.41 -0.26
N GLY A 105 -7.76 1.59 -1.31
CA GLY A 105 -9.00 1.05 -1.88
C GLY A 105 -9.76 0.15 -0.90
N ALA A 106 -9.06 -0.68 -0.13
CA ALA A 106 -9.68 -1.52 0.90
C ALA A 106 -10.28 -0.67 2.03
N LEU A 107 -9.59 0.39 2.46
CA LEU A 107 -10.10 1.36 3.43
C LEU A 107 -11.24 2.21 2.86
N ALA A 108 -11.12 2.66 1.62
CA ALA A 108 -12.17 3.40 0.93
C ALA A 108 -13.48 2.61 0.83
N ARG A 109 -13.40 1.30 0.60
CA ARG A 109 -14.58 0.42 0.61
C ARG A 109 -15.31 0.43 1.96
N ILE A 110 -14.56 0.48 3.07
CA ILE A 110 -15.12 0.54 4.43
C ILE A 110 -15.77 1.92 4.67
N ASP A 111 -15.11 2.98 4.22
CA ASP A 111 -15.55 4.37 4.44
C ASP A 111 -16.54 4.87 3.35
N SER A 112 -16.96 4.00 2.43
CA SER A 112 -17.80 4.38 1.28
C SER A 112 -17.17 5.47 0.42
N ALA A 113 -15.84 5.47 0.33
CA ALA A 113 -15.03 6.38 -0.48
C ALA A 113 -14.59 5.72 -1.80
N HIS A 114 -13.94 6.49 -2.67
CA HIS A 114 -13.42 6.06 -3.97
C HIS A 114 -12.01 6.60 -4.19
N VAL A 115 -11.16 5.82 -4.84
CA VAL A 115 -9.76 6.19 -5.11
C VAL A 115 -9.52 6.30 -6.61
N ASP A 116 -9.02 7.45 -7.06
CA ASP A 116 -8.40 7.57 -8.38
C ASP A 116 -6.89 7.26 -8.24
N ALA A 117 -6.39 6.27 -8.97
CA ALA A 117 -4.99 5.85 -8.95
C ALA A 117 -4.32 6.20 -10.28
N VAL A 118 -3.30 7.06 -10.25
CA VAL A 118 -2.60 7.54 -11.46
C VAL A 118 -1.22 6.90 -11.55
N GLU A 119 -0.92 6.33 -12.70
CA GLU A 119 0.39 5.75 -13.01
C GLU A 119 0.79 6.05 -14.46
N VAL A 120 2.01 6.57 -14.65
CA VAL A 120 2.50 6.97 -15.97
C VAL A 120 2.87 5.78 -16.86
N SER A 121 3.26 4.65 -16.28
CA SER A 121 3.64 3.44 -17.01
C SER A 121 2.42 2.55 -17.28
N PRO A 122 2.02 2.30 -18.54
CA PRO A 122 0.90 1.41 -18.86
C PRO A 122 1.08 -0.01 -18.28
N HIS A 123 2.33 -0.51 -18.27
CA HIS A 123 2.62 -1.82 -17.70
C HIS A 123 2.35 -1.86 -16.19
N ARG A 124 2.76 -0.84 -15.44
CA ARG A 124 2.49 -0.78 -13.99
C ARG A 124 1.02 -0.50 -13.69
N ALA A 125 0.36 0.31 -14.49
CA ALA A 125 -1.08 0.54 -14.38
C ALA A 125 -1.87 -0.78 -14.53
N ALA A 126 -1.53 -1.63 -15.49
CA ALA A 126 -2.15 -2.95 -15.64
C ALA A 126 -1.92 -3.87 -14.42
N LEU A 127 -0.78 -3.74 -13.72
CA LEU A 127 -0.56 -4.46 -12.45
C LEU A 127 -1.46 -3.92 -11.34
N ILE A 128 -1.62 -2.60 -11.27
CA ILE A 128 -2.55 -1.97 -10.31
C ILE A 128 -3.98 -2.44 -10.56
N GLU A 129 -4.48 -2.34 -11.80
CA GLU A 129 -5.82 -2.80 -12.19
C GLU A 129 -6.11 -4.22 -11.73
N LYS A 130 -5.14 -5.13 -11.94
CA LYS A 130 -5.26 -6.51 -11.48
C LYS A 130 -5.36 -6.63 -9.96
N THR A 131 -4.59 -5.80 -9.23
CA THR A 131 -4.51 -5.86 -7.76
C THR A 131 -5.75 -5.27 -7.10
N VAL A 132 -6.38 -4.26 -7.74
CA VAL A 132 -7.53 -3.51 -7.19
C VAL A 132 -8.86 -3.85 -7.84
N SER A 133 -8.92 -4.93 -8.63
CA SER A 133 -10.07 -5.27 -9.49
C SER A 133 -11.41 -5.43 -8.74
N ASP A 134 -11.37 -5.68 -7.44
CA ASP A 134 -12.52 -5.84 -6.55
C ASP A 134 -12.69 -4.68 -5.56
N LEU A 135 -11.91 -3.62 -5.72
CA LEU A 135 -11.90 -2.44 -4.85
C LEU A 135 -12.47 -1.20 -5.56
N PRO A 136 -12.96 -0.20 -4.82
CA PRO A 136 -13.44 1.06 -5.39
C PRO A 136 -12.26 1.95 -5.84
N VAL A 137 -11.51 1.49 -6.83
CA VAL A 137 -10.31 2.16 -7.36
C VAL A 137 -10.39 2.22 -8.88
N ASP A 138 -10.34 3.43 -9.44
CA ASP A 138 -10.19 3.64 -10.87
C ASP A 138 -8.72 3.93 -11.21
N VAL A 139 -8.18 3.22 -12.21
CA VAL A 139 -6.78 3.34 -12.61
C VAL A 139 -6.65 4.16 -13.89
N HIS A 140 -5.82 5.19 -13.86
CA HIS A 140 -5.58 6.12 -14.96
C HIS A 140 -4.14 6.06 -15.42
N VAL A 141 -3.92 5.81 -16.71
CA VAL A 141 -2.59 5.90 -17.33
C VAL A 141 -2.34 7.34 -17.71
N ALA A 142 -1.63 8.09 -16.86
CA ALA A 142 -1.35 9.50 -17.09
C ALA A 142 -0.08 9.97 -16.36
N ASP A 143 0.46 11.10 -16.80
CA ASP A 143 1.51 11.81 -16.07
C ASP A 143 0.90 12.56 -14.89
N GLY A 144 1.40 12.32 -13.67
CA GLY A 144 0.91 12.97 -12.45
C GLY A 144 0.97 14.51 -12.46
N ARG A 145 1.75 15.09 -13.39
CA ARG A 145 1.77 16.55 -13.61
C ARG A 145 0.57 17.05 -14.40
N ASN A 146 -0.11 16.15 -15.12
CA ASN A 146 -1.34 16.40 -15.85
C ASN A 146 -2.22 15.14 -15.86
N PRO A 147 -2.76 14.76 -14.70
CA PRO A 147 -3.39 13.45 -14.51
C PRO A 147 -4.76 13.29 -15.19
N GLY A 148 -5.44 14.40 -15.51
CA GLY A 148 -6.74 14.35 -16.18
C GLY A 148 -7.93 13.88 -15.32
N VAL A 149 -7.71 13.65 -14.02
CA VAL A 149 -8.73 13.10 -13.09
C VAL A 149 -9.60 14.16 -12.39
N GLY A 150 -9.53 15.41 -12.81
CA GLY A 150 -10.31 16.48 -12.21
C GLY A 150 -9.67 17.07 -10.94
N GLN A 151 -10.50 17.70 -10.11
CA GLN A 151 -10.10 18.43 -8.90
C GLN A 151 -11.07 18.14 -7.75
N GLY A 152 -10.75 18.60 -6.55
CA GLY A 152 -11.64 18.48 -5.39
C GLY A 152 -11.54 17.11 -4.71
N PHE A 153 -10.32 16.58 -4.60
CA PHE A 153 -10.03 15.41 -3.77
C PHE A 153 -9.89 15.82 -2.32
N ASP A 154 -10.49 15.03 -1.44
CA ASP A 154 -10.41 15.24 0.02
C ASP A 154 -9.05 14.79 0.56
N ARG A 155 -8.50 13.74 -0.04
CA ARG A 155 -7.20 13.16 0.33
C ARG A 155 -6.35 12.88 -0.90
N VAL A 156 -5.09 13.28 -0.83
CA VAL A 156 -4.15 13.08 -1.95
C VAL A 156 -2.85 12.47 -1.42
N LEU A 157 -2.51 11.32 -1.96
CA LEU A 157 -1.20 10.69 -1.78
C LEU A 157 -0.31 11.01 -2.97
N VAL A 158 0.90 11.50 -2.69
CA VAL A 158 1.94 11.70 -3.71
C VAL A 158 3.21 10.98 -3.28
N ALA A 159 3.31 9.69 -3.64
CA ALA A 159 4.52 8.90 -3.44
C ALA A 159 5.39 8.95 -4.72
N ALA A 160 5.87 10.14 -5.06
CA ALA A 160 6.58 10.39 -6.30
C ALA A 160 7.87 9.56 -6.43
N PRO A 161 8.25 9.17 -7.65
CA PRO A 161 9.53 8.50 -7.89
C PRO A 161 10.70 9.34 -7.37
N CYS A 162 11.64 8.68 -6.69
CA CYS A 162 12.85 9.31 -6.19
C CYS A 162 14.09 8.58 -6.71
N SER A 163 15.27 9.17 -6.49
CA SER A 163 16.56 8.58 -6.86
C SER A 163 16.90 7.30 -6.11
N GLY A 164 16.18 7.00 -5.02
CA GLY A 164 16.48 5.90 -4.12
C GLY A 164 17.73 6.13 -3.25
N LEU A 165 18.30 7.35 -3.24
CA LEU A 165 19.42 7.68 -2.39
C LEU A 165 19.02 7.54 -0.91
N GLY A 166 19.73 6.70 -0.16
CA GLY A 166 19.39 6.36 1.22
C GLY A 166 18.25 5.33 1.37
N ALA A 167 17.75 4.77 0.27
CA ALA A 167 16.81 3.66 0.37
C ALA A 167 17.52 2.40 0.86
N LEU A 168 16.86 1.67 1.77
CA LEU A 168 17.35 0.38 2.25
C LEU A 168 17.47 -0.61 1.09
N ARG A 169 18.47 -1.48 1.15
CA ARG A 169 18.66 -2.54 0.17
C ARG A 169 17.48 -3.53 0.27
N ARG A 170 16.76 -3.69 -0.82
CA ARG A 170 15.65 -4.63 -0.95
C ARG A 170 16.03 -5.82 -1.81
#